data_edd00b611932636b64d605f78249b85d
#
_entry.id   edd00b611932636b64d605f78249b85d
#
_cell.length_a   1.000
_cell.length_b   1.000
_cell.length_c   1.000
_cell.angle_alpha   90.00
_cell.angle_beta   90.00
_cell.angle_gamma   90.00
#
_symmetry.space_group_name_H-M   'P 1'
#
loop_
_entity.id
_entity.type
_entity.pdbx_description
1 polymer ?
#
loop_
_entity_poly.entity_id
_entity_poly.type
_entity_poly.pdbx_seq_one_letter_code
_entity_poly.pdbx_strand_id
1 'polypeptide(L)'
;MTFLLNSLRSLVVYLAIIAIVTAGAPFTFAQTPQTTAHDGSRFAGYSSQSSNAERDWEKKFQAGIIAENLRQSMQRLSARPHHVGSPYDKENADWILSKFKEWGFDAHIETFKVLFPTPKERVVEMIEPTKFRAKLQEPPVPGDPTSDQTAEQLPTYNAYSIDGDVTAPLVYVNYGNREDYEQLDRLGISVKGAIVIARYGEGWRGIKPKVGAEHGAIGCIIYSDPKEDGFFNGDDYPKGGWRPREGAQRGSVMDTDYPGDPLTPGVGATENAKRLDIKDAKTITKIPVLPISWGDALPLLSALQGPVAPEAWRGALPITYHIGPGPAKVHLKVVSNWDLKPVNDVIATMRGSDAPDQWVIRGNHFDAWVNGADDPISGMVAVLEEGRVLGELHKQGWNPKRTIILCAWDGEEPGLLGSTEWVETHQDELEKRAVAYINSDSNGRGFLFAGGTHDLQHLINDVASDIQDPEKHISVQQRAHLLRIARAPNAEERGEIRKSNDVRINALGDGSDFTAFMDHAGISALNIGYGGENDANEYHSVYD
;
A
#
# COMPACT_ATOMS: atom_id res chain seq x y z
N MET A 1 52.42 -3.85 28.32
CA MET A 1 52.12 -2.55 28.94
C MET A 1 50.92 -1.83 28.33
N THR A 2 50.44 -2.22 27.19
CA THR A 2 49.29 -1.57 26.47
C THR A 2 47.91 -2.11 26.91
N PHE A 3 47.83 -3.28 27.51
CA PHE A 3 46.57 -3.89 27.98
C PHE A 3 46.10 -3.38 29.36
N LEU A 4 46.99 -2.85 30.16
CA LEU A 4 46.64 -2.28 31.49
C LEU A 4 46.12 -0.84 31.43
N LEU A 5 46.41 -0.10 30.37
CA LEU A 5 45.93 1.29 30.20
C LEU A 5 44.49 1.41 29.69
N ASN A 6 43.98 0.40 28.98
CA ASN A 6 42.60 0.40 28.51
C ASN A 6 41.61 -0.03 29.60
N SER A 7 42.00 -0.86 30.55
CA SER A 7 41.15 -1.23 31.69
C SER A 7 40.99 -0.11 32.72
N LEU A 8 42.00 0.77 32.86
CA LEU A 8 41.89 1.94 33.76
C LEU A 8 40.98 3.05 33.17
N ARG A 9 40.97 3.22 31.86
CA ARG A 9 40.08 4.19 31.22
C ARG A 9 38.60 3.81 31.31
N SER A 10 38.27 2.54 31.17
CA SER A 10 36.90 2.04 31.35
C SER A 10 36.44 2.16 32.80
N LEU A 11 37.31 1.94 33.79
CA LEU A 11 36.95 2.06 35.20
C LEU A 11 36.69 3.54 35.63
N VAL A 12 37.45 4.48 35.08
CA VAL A 12 37.28 5.92 35.36
C VAL A 12 35.99 6.44 34.76
N VAL A 13 35.55 5.95 33.59
CA VAL A 13 34.27 6.33 32.98
C VAL A 13 33.09 5.76 33.77
N TYR A 14 33.18 4.54 34.29
CA TYR A 14 32.13 3.94 35.13
C TYR A 14 32.01 4.64 36.49
N LEU A 15 33.13 5.03 37.11
CA LEU A 15 33.10 5.79 38.36
C LEU A 15 32.61 7.22 38.21
N ALA A 16 32.82 7.86 37.05
CA ALA A 16 32.27 9.18 36.75
C ALA A 16 30.74 9.13 36.54
N ILE A 17 30.21 8.06 35.98
CA ILE A 17 28.77 7.86 35.82
C ILE A 17 28.08 7.59 37.16
N ILE A 18 28.71 6.85 38.06
CA ILE A 18 28.17 6.59 39.40
C ILE A 18 28.24 7.82 40.30
N ALA A 19 29.25 8.70 40.16
CA ALA A 19 29.35 9.94 40.91
C ALA A 19 28.31 11.02 40.52
N ILE A 20 27.78 10.96 39.26
CA ILE A 20 26.72 11.85 38.79
C ILE A 20 25.32 11.41 39.28
N VAL A 21 25.16 10.13 39.62
CA VAL A 21 23.88 9.59 40.15
C VAL A 21 23.69 9.84 41.65
N THR A 22 24.78 10.15 42.41
CA THR A 22 24.73 10.37 43.86
C THR A 22 24.77 11.84 44.31
N ALA A 23 24.98 12.77 43.40
CA ALA A 23 24.79 14.19 43.69
C ALA A 23 23.31 14.53 43.53
N GLY A 24 22.55 14.49 44.63
CA GLY A 24 21.12 14.75 44.69
C GLY A 24 20.76 16.17 44.28
N ALA A 25 20.71 16.43 42.99
CA ALA A 25 19.86 17.46 42.44
C ALA A 25 18.46 16.84 42.28
N PRO A 26 17.39 17.47 42.81
CA PRO A 26 16.04 16.99 42.51
C PRO A 26 15.86 17.05 41.01
N PHE A 27 15.76 15.89 40.35
CA PHE A 27 15.16 15.85 39.02
C PHE A 27 13.72 16.32 39.23
N THR A 28 13.49 17.61 39.02
CA THR A 28 12.16 18.07 38.67
C THR A 28 11.83 17.34 37.36
N PHE A 29 11.04 16.26 37.46
CA PHE A 29 10.32 15.77 36.32
C PHE A 29 9.65 16.99 35.72
N ALA A 30 10.10 17.39 34.53
CA ALA A 30 9.34 18.33 33.71
C ALA A 30 7.93 17.78 33.75
N GLN A 31 7.00 18.56 34.28
CA GLN A 31 5.59 18.22 34.24
C GLN A 31 5.32 17.86 32.80
N THR A 32 4.91 16.62 32.57
CA THR A 32 4.22 16.21 31.34
C THR A 32 3.30 17.40 31.02
N PRO A 33 3.30 17.92 29.78
CA PRO A 33 2.30 18.90 29.39
C PRO A 33 0.98 18.32 29.90
N GLN A 34 0.31 19.01 30.83
CA GLN A 34 -1.08 18.69 31.07
C GLN A 34 -1.73 18.87 29.71
N THR A 35 -1.97 17.75 29.03
CA THR A 35 -3.06 17.72 28.10
C THR A 35 -4.19 18.34 28.85
N THR A 36 -4.65 19.50 28.42
CA THR A 36 -5.96 19.99 28.80
C THR A 36 -6.86 18.83 28.53
N ALA A 37 -7.20 18.10 29.59
CA ALA A 37 -8.22 17.08 29.48
C ALA A 37 -9.36 17.84 28.80
N HIS A 38 -9.66 17.46 27.55
CA HIS A 38 -10.91 17.86 26.95
C HIS A 38 -11.91 17.58 28.05
N ASP A 39 -12.61 18.64 28.51
CA ASP A 39 -13.70 18.45 29.46
C ASP A 39 -14.64 17.44 28.76
N GLY A 40 -14.44 16.15 29.06
CA GLY A 40 -15.04 15.03 28.38
C GLY A 40 -16.56 14.99 28.42
N SER A 41 -17.18 16.13 28.62
CA SER A 41 -18.61 16.26 28.78
C SER A 41 -19.37 16.46 27.46
N ARG A 42 -18.72 16.95 26.39
CA ARG A 42 -19.46 17.31 25.18
C ARG A 42 -18.67 17.19 23.88
N PHE A 43 -19.20 16.45 22.89
CA PHE A 43 -18.68 16.43 21.53
C PHE A 43 -18.95 17.76 20.79
N ALA A 44 -18.08 18.13 19.86
CA ALA A 44 -18.29 19.28 18.99
C ALA A 44 -19.60 19.12 18.20
N GLY A 45 -20.46 20.14 18.24
CA GLY A 45 -21.76 20.10 17.57
C GLY A 45 -22.89 19.35 18.30
N TYR A 46 -22.61 18.71 19.45
CA TYR A 46 -23.62 18.00 20.25
C TYR A 46 -24.05 18.82 21.48
N SER A 47 -25.27 18.60 21.96
CA SER A 47 -25.68 18.97 23.32
C SER A 47 -25.03 18.03 24.34
N SER A 48 -25.01 18.39 25.63
CA SER A 48 -24.52 17.46 26.66
C SER A 48 -25.31 16.17 26.71
N GLN A 49 -26.64 16.24 26.53
CA GLN A 49 -27.49 15.06 26.51
C GLN A 49 -27.20 14.16 25.29
N SER A 50 -27.08 14.73 24.09
CA SER A 50 -26.78 13.96 22.87
C SER A 50 -25.35 13.42 22.87
N SER A 51 -24.38 14.11 23.49
CA SER A 51 -23.03 13.57 23.67
C SER A 51 -23.00 12.35 24.58
N ASN A 52 -23.79 12.33 25.65
CA ASN A 52 -23.87 11.16 26.52
C ASN A 52 -24.50 9.97 25.80
N ALA A 53 -25.57 10.18 25.05
CA ALA A 53 -26.21 9.13 24.26
C ALA A 53 -25.26 8.56 23.19
N GLU A 54 -24.48 9.43 22.52
CA GLU A 54 -23.48 9.00 21.54
C GLU A 54 -22.39 8.15 22.19
N ARG A 55 -21.83 8.58 23.32
CA ARG A 55 -20.83 7.78 24.06
C ARG A 55 -21.34 6.42 24.49
N ASP A 56 -22.61 6.30 24.82
CA ASP A 56 -23.19 5.00 25.16
C ASP A 56 -23.28 4.07 23.94
N TRP A 57 -23.51 4.61 22.74
CA TRP A 57 -23.49 3.84 21.51
C TRP A 57 -22.05 3.50 21.06
N GLU A 58 -21.10 4.43 21.18
CA GLU A 58 -19.69 4.17 20.91
C GLU A 58 -19.12 3.05 21.79
N LYS A 59 -19.45 3.06 23.11
CA LYS A 59 -19.06 1.97 24.02
C LYS A 59 -19.63 0.62 23.58
N LYS A 60 -20.90 0.59 23.13
CA LYS A 60 -21.50 -0.64 22.63
C LYS A 60 -20.84 -1.08 21.32
N PHE A 61 -20.48 -0.14 20.44
CA PHE A 61 -19.74 -0.41 19.21
C PHE A 61 -18.41 -1.07 19.52
N GLN A 62 -17.59 -0.44 20.37
CA GLN A 62 -16.30 -0.97 20.78
C GLN A 62 -16.41 -2.35 21.45
N ALA A 63 -17.39 -2.54 22.33
CA ALA A 63 -17.64 -3.82 22.97
C ALA A 63 -18.17 -4.91 22.02
N GLY A 64 -18.74 -4.50 20.89
CA GLY A 64 -19.24 -5.39 19.84
C GLY A 64 -18.17 -5.98 18.93
N ILE A 65 -16.97 -5.39 18.89
CA ILE A 65 -15.87 -5.84 18.02
C ILE A 65 -15.32 -7.20 18.53
N ILE A 66 -15.24 -8.17 17.64
CA ILE A 66 -14.79 -9.53 17.95
C ILE A 66 -13.59 -9.88 17.06
N ALA A 67 -12.40 -9.96 17.64
CA ALA A 67 -11.16 -10.25 16.93
C ALA A 67 -11.18 -11.58 16.14
N GLU A 68 -11.91 -12.59 16.68
CA GLU A 68 -12.04 -13.88 15.99
C GLU A 68 -12.83 -13.77 14.68
N ASN A 69 -13.81 -12.85 14.57
CA ASN A 69 -14.51 -12.61 13.32
C ASN A 69 -13.58 -12.06 12.24
N LEU A 70 -12.69 -11.12 12.61
CA LEU A 70 -11.68 -10.60 11.69
C LEU A 70 -10.79 -11.73 11.19
N ARG A 71 -10.28 -12.58 12.10
CA ARG A 71 -9.46 -13.74 11.75
C ARG A 71 -10.16 -14.68 10.78
N GLN A 72 -11.42 -15.05 11.06
CA GLN A 72 -12.19 -15.97 10.21
C GLN A 72 -12.49 -15.36 8.85
N SER A 73 -12.83 -14.08 8.81
CA SER A 73 -13.06 -13.35 7.55
C SER A 73 -11.79 -13.26 6.73
N MET A 74 -10.64 -12.94 7.34
CA MET A 74 -9.35 -12.90 6.67
C MET A 74 -9.00 -14.28 6.09
N GLN A 75 -9.07 -15.33 6.89
CA GLN A 75 -8.82 -16.70 6.43
C GLN A 75 -9.73 -17.11 5.27
N ARG A 76 -11.01 -16.67 5.29
CA ARG A 76 -11.96 -16.96 4.21
C ARG A 76 -11.63 -16.16 2.94
N LEU A 77 -11.33 -14.88 3.04
CA LEU A 77 -11.14 -14.02 1.87
C LEU A 77 -9.80 -14.28 1.19
N SER A 78 -8.73 -14.57 1.95
CA SER A 78 -7.39 -14.85 1.43
C SER A 78 -7.10 -16.34 1.18
N ALA A 79 -8.10 -17.22 1.26
CA ALA A 79 -7.88 -18.68 1.14
C ALA A 79 -7.38 -19.13 -0.24
N ARG A 80 -7.66 -18.36 -1.29
CA ARG A 80 -7.28 -18.64 -2.68
C ARG A 80 -6.93 -17.35 -3.40
N PRO A 81 -6.09 -17.40 -4.46
CA PRO A 81 -5.84 -16.23 -5.30
C PRO A 81 -7.13 -15.63 -5.86
N HIS A 82 -7.27 -14.30 -5.77
CA HIS A 82 -8.50 -13.60 -6.13
C HIS A 82 -8.25 -12.26 -6.85
N HIS A 83 -7.54 -12.36 -7.95
CA HIS A 83 -7.36 -11.21 -8.85
C HIS A 83 -8.64 -10.90 -9.64
N VAL A 84 -8.74 -9.68 -10.16
CA VAL A 84 -9.84 -9.20 -11.00
C VAL A 84 -10.30 -10.26 -12.02
N GLY A 85 -11.60 -10.55 -11.99
CA GLY A 85 -12.26 -11.49 -12.90
C GLY A 85 -11.91 -12.95 -12.68
N SER A 86 -11.23 -13.31 -11.59
CA SER A 86 -11.03 -14.71 -11.20
C SER A 86 -12.29 -15.30 -10.55
N PRO A 87 -12.46 -16.62 -10.55
CA PRO A 87 -13.63 -17.22 -9.90
C PRO A 87 -13.74 -16.91 -8.42
N TYR A 88 -12.60 -16.91 -7.69
CA TYR A 88 -12.62 -16.68 -6.25
C TYR A 88 -12.86 -15.21 -5.88
N ASP A 89 -12.43 -14.28 -6.70
CA ASP A 89 -12.75 -12.88 -6.62
C ASP A 89 -14.29 -12.67 -6.64
N LYS A 90 -14.98 -13.24 -7.63
CA LYS A 90 -16.44 -13.21 -7.69
C LYS A 90 -17.11 -13.91 -6.50
N GLU A 91 -16.57 -15.04 -6.02
CA GLU A 91 -17.05 -15.72 -4.82
C GLU A 91 -16.89 -14.83 -3.58
N ASN A 92 -15.80 -14.05 -3.49
CA ASN A 92 -15.57 -13.09 -2.41
C ASN A 92 -16.59 -11.94 -2.47
N ALA A 93 -16.81 -11.34 -3.64
CA ALA A 93 -17.83 -10.31 -3.83
C ALA A 93 -19.23 -10.79 -3.40
N ASP A 94 -19.64 -12.00 -3.82
CA ASP A 94 -20.93 -12.58 -3.46
C ASP A 94 -21.04 -12.86 -1.95
N TRP A 95 -19.96 -13.31 -1.33
CA TRP A 95 -19.93 -13.56 0.11
C TRP A 95 -20.01 -12.25 0.90
N ILE A 96 -19.25 -11.23 0.54
CA ILE A 96 -19.30 -9.88 1.15
C ILE A 96 -20.71 -9.31 1.03
N LEU A 97 -21.31 -9.36 -0.17
CA LEU A 97 -22.71 -8.95 -0.39
C LEU A 97 -23.68 -9.66 0.55
N SER A 98 -23.51 -10.98 0.70
CA SER A 98 -24.39 -11.77 1.56
C SER A 98 -24.29 -11.35 3.03
N LYS A 99 -23.07 -10.98 3.48
CA LYS A 99 -22.81 -10.53 4.85
C LYS A 99 -23.44 -9.17 5.11
N PHE A 100 -23.28 -8.20 4.24
CA PHE A 100 -23.92 -6.90 4.41
C PHE A 100 -25.46 -7.01 4.43
N LYS A 101 -26.05 -7.87 3.59
CA LYS A 101 -27.50 -8.15 3.63
C LYS A 101 -27.94 -8.81 4.95
N GLU A 102 -27.18 -9.77 5.45
CA GLU A 102 -27.42 -10.45 6.74
C GLU A 102 -27.43 -9.42 7.90
N TRP A 103 -26.56 -8.42 7.82
CA TRP A 103 -26.46 -7.37 8.84
C TRP A 103 -27.49 -6.24 8.69
N GLY A 104 -28.31 -6.29 7.63
CA GLY A 104 -29.44 -5.39 7.44
C GLY A 104 -29.15 -4.16 6.60
N PHE A 105 -28.06 -4.15 5.85
CA PHE A 105 -27.79 -3.11 4.84
C PHE A 105 -28.61 -3.37 3.56
N ASP A 106 -29.03 -2.31 2.91
CA ASP A 106 -29.46 -2.37 1.51
C ASP A 106 -28.20 -2.48 0.65
N ALA A 107 -27.92 -3.67 0.14
CA ALA A 107 -26.66 -3.98 -0.52
C ALA A 107 -26.86 -4.63 -1.89
N HIS A 108 -25.99 -4.25 -2.83
CA HIS A 108 -25.96 -4.77 -4.18
C HIS A 108 -24.53 -4.80 -4.74
N ILE A 109 -24.35 -5.44 -5.90
CA ILE A 109 -23.12 -5.38 -6.67
C ILE A 109 -23.36 -4.46 -7.86
N GLU A 110 -22.45 -3.51 -8.07
CA GLU A 110 -22.29 -2.80 -9.34
C GLU A 110 -21.15 -3.43 -10.12
N THR A 111 -21.37 -3.69 -11.41
CA THR A 111 -20.37 -4.36 -12.24
C THR A 111 -19.92 -3.45 -13.38
N PHE A 112 -18.62 -3.26 -13.47
CA PHE A 112 -17.99 -2.54 -14.58
C PHE A 112 -17.20 -3.52 -15.46
N LYS A 113 -16.91 -3.12 -16.70
CA LYS A 113 -16.10 -3.91 -17.63
C LYS A 113 -14.85 -3.16 -18.00
N VAL A 114 -13.76 -3.56 -17.45
CA VAL A 114 -12.46 -2.87 -17.51
C VAL A 114 -11.44 -3.65 -18.29
N LEU A 115 -10.49 -2.99 -18.91
CA LEU A 115 -9.34 -3.63 -19.51
C LEU A 115 -8.42 -4.15 -18.41
N PHE A 116 -8.24 -5.48 -18.33
CA PHE A 116 -7.27 -6.09 -17.41
C PHE A 116 -6.37 -7.08 -18.16
N PRO A 117 -5.13 -6.66 -18.52
CA PRO A 117 -4.20 -7.52 -19.22
C PRO A 117 -3.63 -8.60 -18.30
N THR A 118 -3.75 -9.87 -18.72
CA THR A 118 -3.17 -11.00 -18.03
C THR A 118 -2.01 -11.60 -18.83
N PRO A 119 -0.95 -12.12 -18.18
CA PRO A 119 0.27 -12.54 -18.88
C PRO A 119 0.05 -13.84 -19.68
N LYS A 120 0.51 -13.84 -20.93
CA LYS A 120 0.50 -15.00 -21.83
C LYS A 120 1.89 -15.57 -22.05
N GLU A 121 2.88 -14.72 -22.31
CA GLU A 121 4.27 -15.11 -22.48
C GLU A 121 5.21 -14.10 -21.82
N ARG A 122 6.19 -14.60 -21.08
CA ARG A 122 7.17 -13.81 -20.34
C ARG A 122 8.54 -14.44 -20.47
N VAL A 123 9.53 -13.67 -20.90
CA VAL A 123 10.93 -14.11 -21.03
C VAL A 123 11.85 -13.01 -20.57
N VAL A 124 12.81 -13.34 -19.71
CA VAL A 124 14.01 -12.56 -19.44
C VAL A 124 15.20 -13.52 -19.57
N GLU A 125 16.03 -13.31 -20.58
CA GLU A 125 17.21 -14.12 -20.84
C GLU A 125 18.44 -13.23 -21.06
N MET A 126 19.51 -13.48 -20.33
CA MET A 126 20.83 -12.99 -20.72
C MET A 126 21.42 -13.93 -21.78
N ILE A 127 21.74 -13.39 -22.95
CA ILE A 127 22.32 -14.14 -24.07
C ILE A 127 23.84 -13.98 -24.15
N GLU A 128 24.38 -12.91 -23.64
CA GLU A 128 25.82 -12.58 -23.50
C GLU A 128 26.09 -11.92 -22.16
N PRO A 129 27.27 -12.10 -21.53
CA PRO A 129 28.39 -12.96 -21.95
C PRO A 129 28.18 -14.44 -21.63
N THR A 130 27.24 -14.77 -20.76
CA THR A 130 26.86 -16.12 -20.38
C THR A 130 25.37 -16.31 -20.52
N LYS A 131 24.94 -17.49 -20.95
CA LYS A 131 23.52 -17.77 -21.05
C LYS A 131 22.91 -17.94 -19.66
N PHE A 132 21.87 -17.17 -19.39
CA PHE A 132 21.07 -17.28 -18.18
C PHE A 132 19.61 -16.99 -18.51
N ARG A 133 18.68 -17.75 -17.95
CA ARG A 133 17.24 -17.51 -18.07
C ARG A 133 16.65 -17.32 -16.69
N ALA A 134 15.95 -16.21 -16.48
CA ALA A 134 15.22 -15.94 -15.26
C ALA A 134 14.10 -16.97 -15.06
N LYS A 135 13.88 -17.35 -13.80
CA LYS A 135 12.86 -18.35 -13.43
C LYS A 135 11.45 -17.77 -13.59
N LEU A 136 11.26 -16.50 -13.25
CA LEU A 136 9.97 -15.79 -13.26
C LEU A 136 8.88 -16.56 -12.51
N GLN A 137 9.25 -17.25 -11.47
CA GLN A 137 8.37 -18.09 -10.65
C GLN A 137 8.87 -18.10 -9.21
N GLU A 138 7.93 -17.97 -8.30
CA GLU A 138 8.15 -18.11 -6.86
C GLU A 138 7.93 -19.55 -6.43
N PRO A 139 8.82 -20.14 -5.63
CA PRO A 139 8.63 -21.49 -5.12
C PRO A 139 7.61 -21.52 -3.98
N PRO A 140 6.87 -22.62 -3.82
CA PRO A 140 6.03 -22.83 -2.65
C PRO A 140 6.88 -22.98 -1.40
N VAL A 141 6.32 -22.58 -0.26
CA VAL A 141 6.97 -22.69 1.05
C VAL A 141 6.38 -23.87 1.82
N PRO A 142 7.21 -24.81 2.30
CA PRO A 142 6.74 -25.93 3.10
C PRO A 142 5.99 -25.47 4.36
N GLY A 143 4.75 -25.91 4.52
CA GLY A 143 3.89 -25.54 5.64
C GLY A 143 2.97 -24.35 5.37
N ASP A 144 3.11 -23.67 4.24
CA ASP A 144 2.18 -22.68 3.74
C ASP A 144 1.32 -23.26 2.61
N PRO A 145 0.06 -23.62 2.88
CA PRO A 145 -0.80 -24.27 1.89
C PRO A 145 -1.32 -23.32 0.82
N THR A 146 -1.09 -22.00 0.93
CA THR A 146 -1.53 -21.01 -0.04
C THR A 146 -0.48 -20.71 -1.09
N SER A 147 0.80 -20.83 -0.76
CA SER A 147 1.91 -20.52 -1.66
C SER A 147 2.05 -21.45 -2.89
N ASP A 148 1.37 -22.61 -2.92
CA ASP A 148 1.42 -23.59 -4.02
C ASP A 148 0.18 -23.59 -4.93
N GLN A 149 -0.74 -22.66 -4.76
CA GLN A 149 -2.01 -22.58 -5.50
C GLN A 149 -1.85 -22.06 -6.94
N THR A 150 -0.94 -22.65 -7.70
CA THR A 150 -0.52 -22.17 -9.03
C THR A 150 -1.59 -22.23 -10.11
N ALA A 151 -2.70 -22.95 -9.90
CA ALA A 151 -3.77 -23.10 -10.89
C ALA A 151 -4.60 -21.83 -11.09
N GLU A 152 -4.77 -21.04 -10.04
CA GLU A 152 -5.56 -19.79 -10.05
C GLU A 152 -4.67 -18.54 -9.90
N GLN A 153 -3.42 -18.73 -9.60
CA GLN A 153 -2.44 -17.68 -9.34
C GLN A 153 -1.98 -17.02 -10.64
N LEU A 154 -2.00 -15.70 -10.70
CA LEU A 154 -1.29 -14.98 -11.74
C LEU A 154 0.22 -15.12 -11.50
N PRO A 155 1.01 -15.43 -12.53
CA PRO A 155 2.45 -15.49 -12.41
C PRO A 155 3.05 -14.09 -12.18
N THR A 156 4.33 -14.01 -11.86
CA THR A 156 5.03 -12.72 -11.69
C THR A 156 5.02 -11.91 -12.99
N TYR A 157 4.42 -10.73 -13.01
CA TYR A 157 4.34 -9.83 -14.16
C TYR A 157 4.00 -8.41 -13.71
N ASN A 158 4.08 -7.46 -14.64
CA ASN A 158 3.53 -6.12 -14.45
C ASN A 158 2.33 -5.91 -15.39
N ALA A 159 1.16 -5.65 -14.82
CA ALA A 159 -0.03 -5.32 -15.61
C ALA A 159 0.17 -3.99 -16.35
N TYR A 160 -0.45 -3.87 -17.51
CA TYR A 160 -0.33 -2.73 -18.45
C TYR A 160 1.06 -2.50 -19.03
N SER A 161 1.96 -3.49 -18.89
CA SER A 161 3.12 -3.56 -19.76
C SER A 161 2.66 -3.80 -21.19
N ILE A 162 3.06 -2.94 -22.13
CA ILE A 162 2.80 -3.17 -23.54
C ILE A 162 3.50 -4.47 -24.00
N ASP A 163 2.94 -5.17 -24.99
CA ASP A 163 3.59 -6.31 -25.62
C ASP A 163 4.88 -5.88 -26.31
N GLY A 164 5.91 -6.73 -26.23
CA GLY A 164 7.18 -6.48 -26.89
C GLY A 164 8.10 -7.70 -26.86
N ASP A 165 9.01 -7.73 -27.84
CA ASP A 165 10.04 -8.76 -28.00
C ASP A 165 11.32 -8.07 -28.44
N VAL A 166 12.23 -7.79 -27.49
CA VAL A 166 13.39 -6.93 -27.69
C VAL A 166 14.66 -7.60 -27.16
N THR A 167 15.79 -7.32 -27.82
CA THR A 167 17.11 -7.79 -27.40
C THR A 167 18.09 -6.65 -27.47
N ALA A 168 18.70 -6.29 -26.33
CA ALA A 168 19.57 -5.12 -26.24
C ALA A 168 20.60 -5.22 -25.10
N PRO A 169 21.64 -4.35 -25.10
CA PRO A 169 22.49 -4.19 -23.95
C PRO A 169 21.70 -3.79 -22.71
N LEU A 170 22.18 -4.20 -21.52
CA LEU A 170 21.57 -3.90 -20.23
C LEU A 170 22.26 -2.72 -19.58
N VAL A 171 21.49 -1.79 -19.02
CA VAL A 171 21.98 -0.64 -18.24
C VAL A 171 21.24 -0.56 -16.90
N TYR A 172 22.00 -0.46 -15.80
CA TYR A 172 21.44 -0.25 -14.46
C TYR A 172 21.15 1.23 -14.25
N VAL A 173 19.94 1.52 -13.79
CA VAL A 173 19.41 2.89 -13.68
C VAL A 173 18.93 3.24 -12.25
N ASN A 174 19.49 2.59 -11.22
CA ASN A 174 19.09 2.79 -9.84
C ASN A 174 17.57 2.58 -9.64
N TYR A 175 16.83 3.58 -9.17
CA TYR A 175 15.37 3.53 -9.06
C TYR A 175 14.65 3.91 -10.37
N GLY A 176 15.37 4.40 -11.37
CA GLY A 176 14.81 4.81 -12.66
C GLY A 176 13.95 6.07 -12.59
N ASN A 177 14.20 6.93 -11.61
CA ASN A 177 13.57 8.25 -11.48
C ASN A 177 14.28 9.29 -12.37
N ARG A 178 13.71 10.45 -12.53
CA ARG A 178 14.28 11.53 -13.40
C ARG A 178 15.68 11.91 -12.98
N GLU A 179 15.94 12.04 -11.69
CA GLU A 179 17.23 12.38 -11.11
C GLU A 179 18.32 11.35 -11.43
N ASP A 180 17.92 10.06 -11.53
CA ASP A 180 18.84 8.99 -11.91
C ASP A 180 19.29 9.13 -13.37
N TYR A 181 18.38 9.49 -14.27
CA TYR A 181 18.73 9.72 -15.68
C TYR A 181 19.57 10.99 -15.86
N GLU A 182 19.32 12.06 -15.10
CA GLU A 182 20.20 13.22 -15.06
C GLU A 182 21.63 12.84 -14.60
N GLN A 183 21.74 11.91 -13.65
CA GLN A 183 23.03 11.40 -13.20
C GLN A 183 23.72 10.56 -14.28
N LEU A 184 22.99 9.75 -15.04
CA LEU A 184 23.52 9.02 -16.20
C LEU A 184 24.05 9.98 -17.26
N ASP A 185 23.31 11.03 -17.57
CA ASP A 185 23.73 12.07 -18.53
C ASP A 185 25.03 12.76 -18.10
N ARG A 186 25.17 13.09 -16.79
CA ARG A 186 26.41 13.63 -16.22
C ARG A 186 27.59 12.67 -16.33
N LEU A 187 27.34 11.37 -16.32
CA LEU A 187 28.34 10.31 -16.50
C LEU A 187 28.60 9.98 -17.99
N GLY A 188 27.88 10.60 -18.93
CA GLY A 188 27.96 10.33 -20.35
C GLY A 188 27.42 8.95 -20.76
N ILE A 189 26.49 8.39 -19.98
CA ILE A 189 25.89 7.07 -20.22
C ILE A 189 24.51 7.25 -20.83
N SER A 190 24.30 6.70 -22.03
CA SER A 190 23.01 6.70 -22.72
C SER A 190 22.30 5.37 -22.56
N VAL A 191 21.00 5.42 -22.34
CA VAL A 191 20.11 4.24 -22.33
C VAL A 191 19.38 4.06 -23.66
N LYS A 192 19.63 4.91 -24.65
CA LYS A 192 18.96 4.85 -25.95
C LYS A 192 19.19 3.50 -26.64
N GLY A 193 18.12 2.79 -26.93
CA GLY A 193 18.16 1.46 -27.53
C GLY A 193 18.62 0.35 -26.58
N ALA A 194 18.72 0.61 -25.28
CA ALA A 194 19.06 -0.37 -24.26
C ALA A 194 17.80 -0.91 -23.55
N ILE A 195 17.93 -2.05 -22.86
CA ILE A 195 17.02 -2.46 -21.78
C ILE A 195 17.58 -1.88 -20.49
N VAL A 196 16.71 -1.24 -19.70
CA VAL A 196 17.08 -0.74 -18.37
C VAL A 196 16.68 -1.75 -17.29
N ILE A 197 17.51 -1.84 -16.22
CA ILE A 197 17.16 -2.56 -15.00
C ILE A 197 17.14 -1.59 -13.83
N ALA A 198 15.98 -1.51 -13.15
CA ALA A 198 15.73 -0.61 -12.03
C ALA A 198 15.38 -1.37 -10.76
N ARG A 199 15.65 -0.78 -9.59
CA ARG A 199 15.16 -1.26 -8.30
C ARG A 199 13.74 -0.78 -8.03
N TYR A 200 12.95 -1.56 -7.31
CA TYR A 200 11.75 -1.04 -6.62
C TYR A 200 12.14 -0.01 -5.56
N GLY A 201 11.22 0.86 -5.19
CA GLY A 201 11.42 1.92 -4.22
C GLY A 201 11.49 3.32 -4.85
N GLU A 202 11.50 4.34 -3.99
CA GLU A 202 11.63 5.76 -4.31
C GLU A 202 10.61 6.25 -5.39
N GLY A 203 9.36 5.81 -5.25
CA GLY A 203 8.26 6.23 -6.10
C GLY A 203 7.50 5.10 -6.80
N TRP A 204 6.46 5.49 -7.54
CA TRP A 204 5.58 4.58 -8.25
C TRP A 204 6.33 3.71 -9.27
N ARG A 205 5.99 2.42 -9.32
CA ARG A 205 6.70 1.48 -10.20
C ARG A 205 6.54 1.79 -11.70
N GLY A 206 5.43 2.39 -12.11
CA GLY A 206 5.16 2.79 -13.50
C GLY A 206 6.03 3.95 -14.01
N ILE A 207 6.59 4.77 -13.12
CA ILE A 207 7.54 5.84 -13.46
C ILE A 207 8.81 5.26 -14.11
N LYS A 208 9.27 4.10 -13.67
CA LYS A 208 10.51 3.48 -14.13
C LYS A 208 10.50 3.19 -15.64
N PRO A 209 9.51 2.48 -16.21
CA PRO A 209 9.41 2.32 -17.67
C PRO A 209 9.02 3.61 -18.39
N LYS A 210 8.24 4.52 -17.78
CA LYS A 210 7.85 5.81 -18.38
C LYS A 210 9.09 6.64 -18.66
N VAL A 211 9.87 6.94 -17.63
CA VAL A 211 11.10 7.74 -17.76
C VAL A 211 12.15 7.02 -18.62
N GLY A 212 12.27 5.68 -18.50
CA GLY A 212 13.12 4.89 -19.38
C GLY A 212 12.79 5.08 -20.86
N ALA A 213 11.51 5.02 -21.22
CA ALA A 213 11.03 5.23 -22.59
C ALA A 213 11.27 6.68 -23.06
N GLU A 214 11.09 7.68 -22.21
CA GLU A 214 11.37 9.10 -22.50
C GLU A 214 12.85 9.30 -22.87
N HIS A 215 13.76 8.55 -22.23
CA HIS A 215 15.20 8.55 -22.54
C HIS A 215 15.62 7.57 -23.64
N GLY A 216 14.64 6.91 -24.29
CA GLY A 216 14.86 6.05 -25.46
C GLY A 216 15.24 4.61 -25.14
N ALA A 217 15.05 4.14 -23.92
CA ALA A 217 15.10 2.71 -23.60
C ALA A 217 14.02 1.94 -24.38
N ILE A 218 14.25 0.67 -24.68
CA ILE A 218 13.33 -0.18 -25.44
C ILE A 218 12.74 -1.31 -24.62
N GLY A 219 13.09 -1.43 -23.34
CA GLY A 219 12.54 -2.39 -22.38
C GLY A 219 12.97 -2.03 -20.96
N CYS A 220 12.22 -2.48 -19.98
CA CYS A 220 12.48 -2.25 -18.57
C CYS A 220 12.36 -3.56 -17.78
N ILE A 221 13.29 -3.80 -16.87
CA ILE A 221 13.25 -4.88 -15.89
C ILE A 221 13.24 -4.22 -14.52
N ILE A 222 12.35 -4.67 -13.61
CA ILE A 222 12.29 -4.13 -12.25
C ILE A 222 12.57 -5.26 -11.27
N TYR A 223 13.36 -5.01 -10.21
CA TYR A 223 13.64 -6.00 -9.18
C TYR A 223 13.62 -5.40 -7.78
N SER A 224 13.27 -6.20 -6.77
CA SER A 224 13.41 -5.83 -5.36
C SER A 224 14.85 -6.08 -4.94
N ASP A 225 15.60 -5.02 -4.57
CA ASP A 225 16.94 -5.21 -4.01
C ASP A 225 16.82 -5.58 -2.53
N PRO A 226 17.64 -6.53 -2.02
CA PRO A 226 17.57 -6.92 -0.61
C PRO A 226 17.87 -5.81 0.40
N LYS A 227 18.37 -4.66 -0.06
CA LYS A 227 18.59 -3.48 0.79
C LYS A 227 17.27 -2.84 1.22
N GLU A 228 16.31 -2.79 0.32
CA GLU A 228 14.98 -2.24 0.58
C GLU A 228 14.00 -3.34 1.02
N ASP A 229 14.15 -4.56 0.47
CA ASP A 229 13.16 -5.63 0.59
C ASP A 229 13.84 -7.01 0.54
N GLY A 230 14.42 -7.45 1.65
CA GLY A 230 15.08 -8.74 1.77
C GLY A 230 16.03 -8.83 2.95
N PHE A 231 16.95 -9.78 2.90
CA PHE A 231 17.85 -10.22 3.98
C PHE A 231 18.66 -9.11 4.68
N PHE A 232 18.78 -7.95 4.09
CA PHE A 232 19.50 -6.83 4.70
C PHE A 232 18.76 -6.23 5.89
N ASN A 233 17.43 -6.36 5.91
CA ASN A 233 16.56 -5.81 6.93
C ASN A 233 16.19 -6.83 8.02
N GLY A 234 16.32 -8.13 7.73
CA GLY A 234 15.98 -9.20 8.66
C GLY A 234 15.93 -10.57 7.98
N ASP A 235 15.36 -11.54 8.68
CA ASP A 235 15.21 -12.89 8.13
C ASP A 235 14.17 -12.92 7.01
N ASP A 236 14.48 -13.66 5.94
CA ASP A 236 13.58 -13.91 4.83
C ASP A 236 12.43 -14.85 5.25
N TYR A 237 11.28 -14.69 4.59
CA TYR A 237 10.13 -15.60 4.76
C TYR A 237 10.53 -17.06 4.44
N PRO A 238 10.10 -18.05 5.23
CA PRO A 238 9.14 -17.98 6.36
C PRO A 238 9.75 -17.80 7.77
N LYS A 239 11.02 -17.53 7.90
CA LYS A 239 11.65 -17.30 9.21
C LYS A 239 11.36 -15.91 9.76
N GLY A 240 11.34 -14.93 8.89
CA GLY A 240 10.95 -13.57 9.12
C GLY A 240 9.98 -13.12 8.02
N GLY A 241 9.71 -11.83 7.94
CA GLY A 241 8.74 -11.26 7.01
C GLY A 241 9.37 -10.60 5.78
N TRP A 242 10.64 -10.83 5.46
CA TRP A 242 11.28 -10.18 4.34
C TRP A 242 11.30 -11.07 3.09
N ARG A 243 11.28 -10.42 1.92
CA ARG A 243 11.21 -11.09 0.62
C ARG A 243 12.35 -12.07 0.40
N PRO A 244 12.07 -13.37 0.15
CA PRO A 244 13.08 -14.37 -0.10
C PRO A 244 13.70 -14.20 -1.50
N ARG A 245 14.78 -14.95 -1.74
CA ARG A 245 15.60 -14.88 -2.95
C ARG A 245 14.82 -14.97 -4.26
N GLU A 246 13.83 -15.81 -4.31
CA GLU A 246 13.00 -16.05 -5.50
C GLU A 246 11.70 -15.24 -5.49
N GLY A 247 11.41 -14.50 -4.42
CA GLY A 247 10.23 -13.64 -4.32
C GLY A 247 10.30 -12.46 -5.29
N ALA A 248 9.20 -12.16 -5.94
CA ALA A 248 9.10 -11.05 -6.89
C ALA A 248 7.82 -10.24 -6.65
N GLN A 249 7.93 -8.93 -6.69
CA GLN A 249 6.79 -8.03 -6.57
C GLN A 249 6.04 -7.94 -7.90
N ARG A 250 4.78 -8.39 -7.93
CA ARG A 250 3.84 -8.08 -9.02
C ARG A 250 3.45 -6.61 -8.98
N GLY A 251 2.59 -6.19 -9.84
CA GLY A 251 1.96 -4.89 -9.76
C GLY A 251 1.69 -4.24 -11.10
N SER A 252 0.86 -3.21 -11.09
CA SER A 252 0.60 -2.38 -12.25
C SER A 252 1.76 -1.44 -12.54
N VAL A 253 2.07 -1.25 -13.82
CA VAL A 253 2.95 -0.19 -14.31
C VAL A 253 2.19 0.86 -15.13
N MET A 254 0.87 0.88 -14.97
CA MET A 254 0.02 1.92 -15.53
C MET A 254 0.49 3.30 -15.06
N ASP A 255 0.44 4.29 -15.93
CA ASP A 255 0.75 5.66 -15.55
C ASP A 255 -0.34 6.21 -14.61
N THR A 256 0.05 6.84 -13.52
CA THR A 256 -0.85 7.36 -12.50
C THR A 256 -1.42 8.75 -12.83
N ASP A 257 -1.10 9.30 -14.00
CA ASP A 257 -1.70 10.58 -14.44
C ASP A 257 -3.24 10.53 -14.43
N TYR A 258 -3.84 9.33 -14.59
CA TYR A 258 -5.27 9.09 -14.49
C TYR A 258 -5.56 7.63 -14.07
N PRO A 259 -6.18 7.37 -12.91
CA PRO A 259 -6.58 6.03 -12.47
C PRO A 259 -7.84 5.53 -13.22
N GLY A 260 -8.23 4.28 -12.98
CA GLY A 260 -9.39 3.67 -13.60
C GLY A 260 -9.08 3.00 -14.94
N ASP A 261 -10.12 2.60 -15.67
CA ASP A 261 -9.97 1.88 -16.93
C ASP A 261 -9.27 2.75 -18.01
N PRO A 262 -8.11 2.33 -18.52
CA PRO A 262 -7.39 3.11 -19.53
C PRO A 262 -8.17 3.33 -20.82
N LEU A 263 -9.25 2.58 -21.07
CA LEU A 263 -10.09 2.73 -22.26
C LEU A 263 -11.29 3.66 -22.07
N THR A 264 -11.64 4.04 -20.85
CA THR A 264 -12.78 4.91 -20.54
C THR A 264 -12.43 6.09 -19.62
N PRO A 265 -11.30 6.80 -19.82
CA PRO A 265 -10.86 7.84 -18.88
C PRO A 265 -11.94 8.93 -18.72
N GLY A 266 -12.35 9.18 -17.47
CA GLY A 266 -13.36 10.19 -17.11
C GLY A 266 -14.81 9.76 -17.30
N VAL A 267 -15.06 8.49 -17.59
CA VAL A 267 -16.42 7.94 -17.80
C VAL A 267 -16.48 6.50 -17.31
N GLY A 268 -17.35 6.20 -16.38
CA GLY A 268 -17.46 4.85 -15.83
C GLY A 268 -17.58 3.75 -16.90
N ALA A 269 -16.77 2.69 -16.75
CA ALA A 269 -16.65 1.57 -17.69
C ALA A 269 -17.87 0.64 -17.68
N THR A 270 -19.05 1.19 -17.80
CA THR A 270 -20.31 0.43 -17.90
C THR A 270 -20.34 -0.46 -19.15
N GLU A 271 -21.30 -1.38 -19.23
CA GLU A 271 -21.45 -2.31 -20.38
C GLU A 271 -21.44 -1.59 -21.74
N ASN A 272 -22.08 -0.42 -21.82
CA ASN A 272 -22.26 0.34 -23.06
C ASN A 272 -21.30 1.53 -23.18
N ALA A 273 -20.30 1.67 -22.34
CA ALA A 273 -19.35 2.75 -22.38
C ALA A 273 -18.57 2.76 -23.70
N LYS A 274 -18.36 3.96 -24.25
CA LYS A 274 -17.53 4.13 -25.45
C LYS A 274 -16.05 4.04 -25.04
N ARG A 275 -15.36 3.05 -25.57
CA ARG A 275 -13.96 2.76 -25.26
C ARG A 275 -13.01 3.28 -26.31
N LEU A 276 -11.83 3.69 -25.88
CA LEU A 276 -10.68 3.97 -26.74
C LEU A 276 -10.12 2.66 -27.32
N ASP A 277 -9.39 2.76 -28.42
CA ASP A 277 -8.49 1.68 -28.82
C ASP A 277 -7.28 1.61 -27.86
N ILE A 278 -6.75 0.42 -27.59
CA ILE A 278 -5.57 0.22 -26.70
C ILE A 278 -4.39 1.12 -27.10
N LYS A 279 -4.15 1.31 -28.42
CA LYS A 279 -3.07 2.18 -28.92
C LYS A 279 -3.22 3.66 -28.55
N ASP A 280 -4.46 4.10 -28.25
CA ASP A 280 -4.78 5.48 -27.91
C ASP A 280 -4.87 5.69 -26.39
N ALA A 281 -4.80 4.62 -25.60
CA ALA A 281 -4.72 4.66 -24.15
C ALA A 281 -3.37 5.24 -23.69
N LYS A 282 -3.43 6.36 -22.97
CA LYS A 282 -2.22 7.13 -22.60
C LYS A 282 -1.46 6.49 -21.44
N THR A 283 -2.17 5.82 -20.54
CA THR A 283 -1.65 5.27 -19.28
C THR A 283 -0.96 3.91 -19.45
N ILE A 284 -1.11 3.24 -20.58
CA ILE A 284 -0.38 2.00 -20.92
C ILE A 284 1.08 2.33 -21.26
N THR A 285 2.03 1.52 -20.77
CA THR A 285 3.46 1.77 -21.00
C THR A 285 3.83 1.78 -22.49
N LYS A 286 4.95 2.40 -22.83
CA LYS A 286 5.45 2.48 -24.22
C LYS A 286 6.53 1.45 -24.54
N ILE A 287 7.03 0.74 -23.53
CA ILE A 287 8.04 -0.32 -23.63
C ILE A 287 7.63 -1.53 -22.79
N PRO A 288 8.04 -2.76 -23.15
CA PRO A 288 7.76 -3.96 -22.36
C PRO A 288 8.46 -3.91 -20.99
N VAL A 289 7.77 -4.38 -19.96
CA VAL A 289 8.23 -4.36 -18.56
C VAL A 289 7.99 -5.72 -17.91
N LEU A 290 8.97 -6.23 -17.14
CA LEU A 290 8.79 -7.41 -16.29
C LEU A 290 9.47 -7.23 -14.93
N PRO A 291 8.81 -7.67 -13.84
CA PRO A 291 9.43 -7.78 -12.54
C PRO A 291 10.20 -9.09 -12.45
N ILE A 292 11.33 -9.08 -11.74
CA ILE A 292 12.11 -10.28 -11.44
C ILE A 292 12.52 -10.29 -9.96
N SER A 293 12.80 -11.48 -9.44
CA SER A 293 13.39 -11.65 -8.12
C SER A 293 14.83 -11.12 -8.06
N TRP A 294 15.32 -10.81 -6.86
CA TRP A 294 16.74 -10.47 -6.73
C TRP A 294 17.66 -11.66 -7.04
N GLY A 295 17.18 -12.89 -6.88
CA GLY A 295 17.90 -14.08 -7.31
C GLY A 295 18.10 -14.15 -8.82
N ASP A 296 17.10 -13.71 -9.59
CA ASP A 296 17.17 -13.58 -11.05
C ASP A 296 17.94 -12.34 -11.50
N ALA A 297 17.90 -11.25 -10.73
CA ALA A 297 18.63 -10.02 -11.02
C ALA A 297 20.15 -10.15 -10.80
N LEU A 298 20.57 -10.95 -9.81
CA LEU A 298 21.98 -11.11 -9.45
C LEU A 298 22.90 -11.51 -10.61
N PRO A 299 22.60 -12.51 -11.46
CA PRO A 299 23.43 -12.83 -12.61
C PRO A 299 23.48 -11.70 -13.66
N LEU A 300 22.37 -10.98 -13.86
CA LEU A 300 22.28 -9.88 -14.81
C LEU A 300 23.15 -8.70 -14.36
N LEU A 301 23.03 -8.29 -13.11
CA LEU A 301 23.79 -7.19 -12.52
C LEU A 301 25.29 -7.53 -12.40
N SER A 302 25.62 -8.79 -12.10
CA SER A 302 27.02 -9.28 -12.04
C SER A 302 27.72 -9.25 -13.39
N ALA A 303 26.97 -9.28 -14.49
CA ALA A 303 27.52 -9.23 -15.84
C ALA A 303 27.74 -7.80 -16.35
N LEU A 304 27.24 -6.79 -15.64
CA LEU A 304 27.48 -5.38 -15.99
C LEU A 304 28.93 -4.99 -15.76
N GLN A 305 29.41 -4.11 -16.61
CA GLN A 305 30.75 -3.50 -16.55
C GLN A 305 30.63 -1.97 -16.69
N GLY A 306 31.74 -1.29 -17.02
CA GLY A 306 31.75 0.15 -17.11
C GLY A 306 31.92 0.83 -15.74
N PRO A 307 31.46 2.06 -15.56
CA PRO A 307 31.63 2.79 -14.30
C PRO A 307 31.01 2.06 -13.13
N VAL A 308 31.69 2.11 -11.97
CA VAL A 308 31.10 1.67 -10.70
C VAL A 308 29.99 2.64 -10.33
N ALA A 309 28.86 2.10 -9.92
CA ALA A 309 27.69 2.88 -9.51
C ALA A 309 28.02 3.78 -8.29
N PRO A 310 27.47 5.00 -8.22
CA PRO A 310 27.57 5.86 -7.05
C PRO A 310 27.19 5.12 -5.77
N GLU A 311 27.72 5.53 -4.64
CA GLU A 311 27.46 4.84 -3.35
C GLU A 311 25.97 4.76 -3.03
N ALA A 312 25.22 5.84 -3.28
CA ALA A 312 23.77 5.89 -3.07
C ALA A 312 22.97 4.93 -3.97
N TRP A 313 23.57 4.47 -5.09
CA TRP A 313 22.93 3.54 -6.01
C TRP A 313 23.19 2.06 -5.66
N ARG A 314 24.05 1.79 -4.68
CA ARG A 314 24.42 0.41 -4.33
C ARG A 314 23.37 -0.20 -3.41
N GLY A 315 22.90 -1.37 -3.81
CA GLY A 315 22.03 -2.21 -3.00
C GLY A 315 22.82 -3.12 -2.06
N ALA A 316 22.19 -4.23 -1.66
CA ALA A 316 22.76 -5.21 -0.73
C ALA A 316 23.18 -6.53 -1.41
N LEU A 317 23.10 -6.65 -2.73
CA LEU A 317 23.63 -7.84 -3.40
C LEU A 317 25.16 -7.93 -3.23
N PRO A 318 25.74 -9.14 -3.09
CA PRO A 318 27.17 -9.34 -2.85
C PRO A 318 28.00 -9.17 -4.15
N ILE A 319 27.86 -8.01 -4.79
CA ILE A 319 28.54 -7.65 -6.05
C ILE A 319 29.09 -6.22 -6.00
N THR A 320 29.98 -5.89 -6.92
CA THR A 320 30.24 -4.51 -7.26
C THR A 320 29.18 -4.06 -8.26
N TYR A 321 28.37 -3.09 -7.89
CA TYR A 321 27.37 -2.53 -8.80
C TYR A 321 28.06 -1.68 -9.89
N HIS A 322 27.88 -2.09 -11.14
CA HIS A 322 28.31 -1.34 -12.32
C HIS A 322 27.08 -0.82 -13.07
N ILE A 323 27.23 0.33 -13.70
CA ILE A 323 26.12 0.95 -14.44
C ILE A 323 25.89 0.25 -15.79
N GLY A 324 26.97 -0.20 -16.45
CA GLY A 324 26.92 -0.70 -17.82
C GLY A 324 27.10 0.44 -18.86
N PRO A 325 26.74 0.25 -20.15
CA PRO A 325 26.56 -1.08 -20.69
C PRO A 325 27.88 -1.87 -20.66
N GLY A 326 27.83 -3.13 -20.36
CA GLY A 326 28.96 -4.07 -20.46
C GLY A 326 28.68 -5.09 -21.55
N PRO A 327 29.24 -6.29 -21.44
CA PRO A 327 28.93 -7.37 -22.36
C PRO A 327 27.52 -7.94 -22.15
N ALA A 328 26.80 -7.50 -21.11
CA ALA A 328 25.47 -8.02 -20.80
C ALA A 328 24.47 -7.61 -21.89
N LYS A 329 23.94 -8.59 -22.59
CA LYS A 329 22.89 -8.46 -23.59
C LYS A 329 21.71 -9.33 -23.21
N VAL A 330 20.53 -8.74 -23.10
CA VAL A 330 19.33 -9.37 -22.58
C VAL A 330 18.23 -9.40 -23.63
N HIS A 331 17.53 -10.51 -23.70
CA HIS A 331 16.27 -10.69 -24.40
C HIS A 331 15.12 -10.56 -23.41
N LEU A 332 14.22 -9.65 -23.68
CA LEU A 332 13.00 -9.38 -22.90
C LEU A 332 11.80 -9.55 -23.80
N LYS A 333 10.86 -10.45 -23.42
CA LYS A 333 9.62 -10.66 -24.14
C LYS A 333 8.43 -10.62 -23.18
N VAL A 334 7.42 -9.86 -23.56
CA VAL A 334 6.12 -9.77 -22.88
C VAL A 334 5.03 -9.91 -23.92
N VAL A 335 4.08 -10.81 -23.68
CA VAL A 335 2.84 -10.93 -24.45
C VAL A 335 1.70 -11.13 -23.45
N SER A 336 0.65 -10.35 -23.57
CA SER A 336 -0.52 -10.37 -22.69
C SER A 336 -1.81 -10.71 -23.44
N ASN A 337 -2.80 -11.21 -22.73
CA ASN A 337 -4.19 -11.22 -23.17
C ASN A 337 -4.79 -9.88 -22.76
N TRP A 338 -5.28 -9.12 -23.72
CA TRP A 338 -5.85 -7.78 -23.54
C TRP A 338 -7.38 -7.87 -23.52
N ASP A 339 -7.92 -8.56 -22.51
CA ASP A 339 -9.35 -8.82 -22.39
C ASP A 339 -10.02 -7.82 -21.45
N LEU A 340 -11.29 -7.52 -21.72
CA LEU A 340 -12.15 -6.87 -20.73
C LEU A 340 -12.55 -7.90 -19.66
N LYS A 341 -12.45 -7.52 -18.40
CA LYS A 341 -12.86 -8.31 -17.23
C LYS A 341 -13.94 -7.60 -16.43
N PRO A 342 -14.83 -8.34 -15.76
CA PRO A 342 -15.76 -7.73 -14.83
C PRO A 342 -15.01 -7.32 -13.56
N VAL A 343 -15.35 -6.14 -13.05
CA VAL A 343 -15.06 -5.63 -11.71
C VAL A 343 -16.38 -5.56 -10.96
N ASN A 344 -16.46 -6.07 -9.74
CA ASN A 344 -17.69 -6.30 -9.00
C ASN A 344 -17.69 -5.57 -7.65
N ASP A 345 -17.94 -4.28 -7.64
CA ASP A 345 -17.99 -3.48 -6.42
C ASP A 345 -19.22 -3.81 -5.58
N VAL A 346 -19.02 -4.06 -4.28
CA VAL A 346 -20.12 -4.30 -3.35
C VAL A 346 -20.44 -3.03 -2.59
N ILE A 347 -21.63 -2.50 -2.80
CA ILE A 347 -22.13 -1.26 -2.20
C ILE A 347 -23.22 -1.58 -1.19
N ALA A 348 -23.03 -1.16 0.07
CA ALA A 348 -23.95 -1.46 1.17
C ALA A 348 -24.37 -0.18 1.91
N THR A 349 -25.63 0.15 1.85
CA THR A 349 -26.19 1.40 2.36
C THR A 349 -27.02 1.21 3.61
N MET A 350 -26.75 1.99 4.65
CA MET A 350 -27.62 2.18 5.82
C MET A 350 -28.12 3.63 5.82
N ARG A 351 -29.39 3.81 5.52
CA ARG A 351 -29.98 5.13 5.33
C ARG A 351 -30.02 5.94 6.63
N GLY A 352 -29.64 7.20 6.56
CA GLY A 352 -29.69 8.15 7.66
C GLY A 352 -31.12 8.56 8.06
N SER A 353 -31.34 8.79 9.36
CA SER A 353 -32.64 9.20 9.91
C SER A 353 -32.91 10.70 9.77
N ASP A 354 -31.89 11.54 9.94
CA ASP A 354 -32.04 13.00 10.07
C ASP A 354 -31.57 13.73 8.80
N ALA A 355 -30.46 13.27 8.21
CA ALA A 355 -29.86 13.85 7.02
C ALA A 355 -29.50 12.73 6.01
N PRO A 356 -30.50 12.07 5.40
CA PRO A 356 -30.28 10.92 4.51
C PRO A 356 -29.54 11.28 3.21
N ASP A 357 -29.54 12.56 2.83
CA ASP A 357 -28.82 13.06 1.66
C ASP A 357 -27.36 13.48 1.95
N GLN A 358 -26.88 13.26 3.15
CA GLN A 358 -25.47 13.42 3.51
C GLN A 358 -24.84 12.05 3.69
N TRP A 359 -23.84 11.74 2.88
CA TRP A 359 -23.23 10.42 2.82
C TRP A 359 -21.85 10.39 3.47
N VAL A 360 -21.65 9.51 4.41
CA VAL A 360 -20.32 9.11 4.92
C VAL A 360 -19.99 7.78 4.27
N ILE A 361 -18.94 7.77 3.47
CA ILE A 361 -18.57 6.61 2.67
C ILE A 361 -17.30 6.00 3.29
N ARG A 362 -17.31 4.69 3.48
CA ARG A 362 -16.21 3.91 4.04
C ARG A 362 -15.89 2.75 3.11
N GLY A 363 -14.66 2.66 2.63
CA GLY A 363 -14.30 1.63 1.68
C GLY A 363 -12.93 1.00 1.92
N ASN A 364 -12.75 -0.15 1.28
CA ASN A 364 -11.51 -0.89 1.16
C ASN A 364 -11.63 -1.81 -0.04
N HIS A 365 -10.52 -2.10 -0.72
CA HIS A 365 -10.57 -3.09 -1.78
C HIS A 365 -10.50 -4.52 -1.23
N PHE A 366 -10.82 -5.49 -2.10
CA PHE A 366 -10.79 -6.90 -1.75
C PHE A 366 -10.15 -7.79 -2.83
N ASP A 367 -9.84 -7.24 -4.02
CA ASP A 367 -9.03 -7.94 -5.01
C ASP A 367 -7.55 -7.93 -4.61
N ALA A 368 -6.79 -8.93 -5.04
CA ALA A 368 -5.38 -9.05 -4.72
C ALA A 368 -4.57 -9.61 -5.88
N TRP A 369 -3.26 -9.34 -5.92
CA TRP A 369 -2.39 -9.96 -6.92
C TRP A 369 -2.29 -11.46 -6.76
N VAL A 370 -2.38 -11.97 -5.53
CA VAL A 370 -2.36 -13.40 -5.19
C VAL A 370 -3.41 -13.68 -4.11
N ASN A 371 -2.98 -14.01 -2.88
CA ASN A 371 -3.89 -14.31 -1.76
C ASN A 371 -4.19 -13.07 -0.91
N GLY A 372 -3.29 -12.09 -0.83
CA GLY A 372 -3.52 -10.77 -0.30
C GLY A 372 -4.01 -10.73 1.14
N ALA A 373 -3.39 -11.50 2.04
CA ALA A 373 -3.84 -11.51 3.43
C ALA A 373 -3.53 -10.20 4.15
N ASP A 374 -2.39 -9.57 3.84
CA ASP A 374 -2.05 -8.23 4.30
C ASP A 374 -2.70 -7.18 3.38
N ASP A 375 -2.36 -7.22 2.10
CA ASP A 375 -2.85 -6.30 1.08
C ASP A 375 -3.85 -7.01 0.13
N PRO A 376 -5.19 -6.71 0.28
CA PRO A 376 -5.85 -5.71 1.13
C PRO A 376 -6.72 -6.31 2.25
N ILE A 377 -6.72 -7.62 2.44
CA ILE A 377 -7.74 -8.27 3.27
C ILE A 377 -7.64 -7.83 4.74
N SER A 378 -6.44 -7.44 5.22
CA SER A 378 -6.26 -6.89 6.56
C SER A 378 -7.10 -5.61 6.80
N GLY A 379 -7.27 -4.79 5.77
CA GLY A 379 -8.15 -3.61 5.80
C GLY A 379 -9.62 -3.95 5.57
N MET A 380 -9.91 -4.85 4.62
CA MET A 380 -11.28 -5.24 4.29
C MET A 380 -12.02 -5.89 5.47
N VAL A 381 -11.33 -6.72 6.27
CA VAL A 381 -11.97 -7.33 7.46
C VAL A 381 -12.36 -6.31 8.52
N ALA A 382 -11.69 -5.16 8.60
CA ALA A 382 -12.10 -4.06 9.46
C ALA A 382 -13.44 -3.47 9.01
N VAL A 383 -13.62 -3.23 7.70
CA VAL A 383 -14.90 -2.75 7.12
C VAL A 383 -16.03 -3.76 7.38
N LEU A 384 -15.74 -5.06 7.24
CA LEU A 384 -16.73 -6.11 7.50
C LEU A 384 -17.16 -6.16 8.96
N GLU A 385 -16.22 -6.11 9.90
CA GLU A 385 -16.55 -6.14 11.34
C GLU A 385 -17.26 -4.85 11.78
N GLU A 386 -16.87 -3.70 11.21
CA GLU A 386 -17.59 -2.43 11.35
C GLU A 386 -19.04 -2.59 10.90
N GLY A 387 -19.28 -3.09 9.70
CA GLY A 387 -20.63 -3.32 9.16
C GLY A 387 -21.47 -4.27 10.02
N ARG A 388 -20.84 -5.34 10.52
CA ARG A 388 -21.52 -6.29 11.42
C ARG A 388 -22.00 -5.62 12.72
N VAL A 389 -21.10 -4.86 13.36
CA VAL A 389 -21.43 -4.17 14.61
C VAL A 389 -22.48 -3.08 14.40
N LEU A 390 -22.37 -2.29 13.33
CA LEU A 390 -23.39 -1.29 12.97
C LEU A 390 -24.77 -1.93 12.75
N GLY A 391 -24.81 -3.08 12.06
CA GLY A 391 -26.04 -3.85 11.87
C GLY A 391 -26.65 -4.37 13.20
N GLU A 392 -25.82 -4.80 14.15
CA GLU A 392 -26.27 -5.20 15.47
C GLU A 392 -26.81 -4.03 16.30
N LEU A 393 -26.15 -2.87 16.25
CA LEU A 393 -26.62 -1.65 16.91
C LEU A 393 -27.94 -1.18 16.30
N HIS A 394 -28.09 -1.27 14.98
CA HIS A 394 -29.32 -0.94 14.30
C HIS A 394 -30.49 -1.81 14.78
N LYS A 395 -30.29 -3.11 14.94
CA LYS A 395 -31.27 -4.04 15.53
C LYS A 395 -31.63 -3.68 16.98
N GLN A 396 -30.73 -2.98 17.71
CA GLN A 396 -30.98 -2.50 19.07
C GLN A 396 -31.62 -1.10 19.12
N GLY A 397 -31.96 -0.50 17.97
CA GLY A 397 -32.65 0.79 17.85
C GLY A 397 -31.73 1.98 17.59
N TRP A 398 -30.43 1.79 17.38
CA TRP A 398 -29.55 2.82 16.85
C TRP A 398 -29.83 3.07 15.37
N ASN A 399 -29.82 4.33 14.97
CA ASN A 399 -29.92 4.72 13.57
C ASN A 399 -28.86 5.78 13.29
N PRO A 400 -28.12 5.68 12.19
CA PRO A 400 -27.20 6.75 11.79
C PRO A 400 -28.00 8.01 11.45
N LYS A 401 -27.50 9.18 11.79
CA LYS A 401 -28.13 10.44 11.39
C LYS A 401 -27.93 10.74 9.90
N ARG A 402 -26.72 10.50 9.42
CA ARG A 402 -26.34 10.54 8.00
C ARG A 402 -26.38 9.14 7.41
N THR A 403 -26.53 9.04 6.11
CA THR A 403 -26.40 7.76 5.42
C THR A 403 -24.95 7.29 5.50
N ILE A 404 -24.77 6.02 5.86
CA ILE A 404 -23.48 5.32 5.84
C ILE A 404 -23.49 4.41 4.62
N ILE A 405 -22.43 4.49 3.81
CA ILE A 405 -22.21 3.61 2.68
C ILE A 405 -20.91 2.85 2.92
N LEU A 406 -20.99 1.54 3.03
CA LEU A 406 -19.82 0.66 3.10
C LEU A 406 -19.56 0.09 1.72
N CYS A 407 -18.31 0.20 1.26
CA CYS A 407 -17.90 -0.24 -0.06
C CYS A 407 -16.80 -1.30 0.05
N ALA A 408 -16.93 -2.38 -0.73
CA ALA A 408 -15.84 -3.28 -1.01
C ALA A 408 -15.50 -3.13 -2.50
N TRP A 409 -14.33 -2.57 -2.78
CA TRP A 409 -13.88 -2.27 -4.13
C TRP A 409 -13.16 -3.46 -4.73
N ASP A 410 -13.44 -3.73 -6.00
CA ASP A 410 -12.75 -4.72 -6.81
C ASP A 410 -11.83 -4.01 -7.81
N GLY A 411 -10.67 -4.57 -8.10
CA GLY A 411 -9.78 -4.04 -9.12
C GLY A 411 -8.99 -2.79 -8.72
N GLU A 412 -8.68 -2.62 -7.45
CA GLU A 412 -7.74 -1.60 -6.98
C GLU A 412 -6.34 -1.84 -7.54
N GLU A 413 -5.83 -3.05 -7.36
CA GLU A 413 -4.47 -3.48 -7.65
C GLU A 413 -3.98 -3.19 -9.09
N PRO A 414 -4.79 -3.38 -10.12
CA PRO A 414 -4.35 -3.04 -11.47
C PRO A 414 -4.38 -1.53 -11.77
N GLY A 415 -5.10 -0.72 -11.00
CA GLY A 415 -5.14 0.71 -11.28
C GLY A 415 -6.36 1.45 -10.74
N LEU A 416 -6.79 1.13 -9.53
CA LEU A 416 -7.93 1.75 -8.83
C LEU A 416 -9.22 1.65 -9.66
N LEU A 417 -9.45 0.48 -10.31
CA LEU A 417 -10.49 0.38 -11.33
C LEU A 417 -11.89 0.56 -10.74
N GLY A 418 -12.30 -0.30 -9.79
CA GLY A 418 -13.66 -0.28 -9.26
C GLY A 418 -14.05 1.04 -8.63
N SER A 419 -13.27 1.53 -7.70
CA SER A 419 -13.54 2.80 -7.03
C SER A 419 -13.61 3.99 -7.98
N THR A 420 -12.74 4.03 -9.01
CA THR A 420 -12.74 5.10 -10.01
C THR A 420 -13.98 5.03 -10.90
N GLU A 421 -14.30 3.84 -11.44
CA GLU A 421 -15.46 3.66 -12.31
C GLU A 421 -16.76 3.96 -11.57
N TRP A 422 -16.83 3.62 -10.28
CA TRP A 422 -17.97 3.96 -9.44
C TRP A 422 -18.08 5.47 -9.21
N VAL A 423 -16.98 6.15 -8.87
CA VAL A 423 -16.95 7.61 -8.69
C VAL A 423 -17.34 8.33 -9.97
N GLU A 424 -16.81 7.94 -11.12
CA GLU A 424 -17.15 8.52 -12.43
C GLU A 424 -18.62 8.32 -12.78
N THR A 425 -19.19 7.16 -12.45
CA THR A 425 -20.61 6.87 -12.70
C THR A 425 -21.53 7.68 -11.81
N HIS A 426 -21.13 7.93 -10.55
CA HIS A 426 -21.94 8.60 -9.53
C HIS A 426 -21.50 10.03 -9.21
N GLN A 427 -20.64 10.65 -10.02
CA GLN A 427 -20.02 11.94 -9.75
C GLN A 427 -21.04 13.02 -9.35
N ASP A 428 -22.12 13.18 -10.12
CA ASP A 428 -23.17 14.18 -9.87
C ASP A 428 -23.87 14.02 -8.50
N GLU A 429 -23.98 12.81 -8.00
CA GLU A 429 -24.57 12.51 -6.68
C GLU A 429 -23.55 12.72 -5.57
N LEU A 430 -22.32 12.28 -5.78
CA LEU A 430 -21.22 12.41 -4.85
C LEU A 430 -20.91 13.88 -4.54
N GLU A 431 -20.81 14.72 -5.56
CA GLU A 431 -20.61 16.17 -5.40
C GLU A 431 -21.70 16.85 -4.54
N LYS A 432 -22.91 16.33 -4.56
CA LYS A 432 -24.04 16.89 -3.82
C LYS A 432 -24.21 16.33 -2.42
N ARG A 433 -23.77 15.09 -2.18
CA ARG A 433 -24.16 14.30 -1.01
C ARG A 433 -22.98 13.80 -0.19
N ALA A 434 -21.82 13.52 -0.79
CA ALA A 434 -20.69 12.97 -0.07
C ALA A 434 -20.12 14.01 0.90
N VAL A 435 -20.01 13.62 2.16
CA VAL A 435 -19.43 14.45 3.23
C VAL A 435 -17.95 14.11 3.40
N ALA A 436 -17.64 12.82 3.39
CA ALA A 436 -16.26 12.32 3.50
C ALA A 436 -16.18 10.88 2.98
N TYR A 437 -15.00 10.51 2.51
CA TYR A 437 -14.60 9.15 2.23
C TYR A 437 -13.51 8.71 3.22
N ILE A 438 -13.62 7.51 3.77
CA ILE A 438 -12.64 6.94 4.68
C ILE A 438 -12.15 5.61 4.11
N ASN A 439 -10.85 5.51 3.89
CA ASN A 439 -10.15 4.34 3.36
C ASN A 439 -9.31 3.66 4.44
N SER A 440 -9.02 2.38 4.31
CA SER A 440 -8.05 1.71 5.17
C SER A 440 -7.01 0.88 4.44
N ASP A 441 -7.23 0.32 3.28
CA ASP A 441 -6.30 -0.51 2.52
C ASP A 441 -5.71 -1.67 3.35
N SER A 442 -4.52 -1.52 3.96
CA SER A 442 -3.84 -2.54 4.74
C SER A 442 -3.65 -2.15 6.20
N ASN A 443 -3.67 -3.14 7.09
CA ASN A 443 -3.47 -2.96 8.53
C ASN A 443 -2.55 -4.03 9.13
N GLY A 444 -1.49 -3.56 9.77
CA GLY A 444 -0.59 -4.37 10.57
C GLY A 444 -0.64 -4.01 12.05
N ARG A 445 0.26 -4.61 12.83
CA ARG A 445 0.43 -4.30 14.24
C ARG A 445 1.27 -3.05 14.42
N GLY A 446 0.85 -2.13 15.31
CA GLY A 446 1.70 -0.99 15.69
C GLY A 446 0.96 0.32 15.89
N PHE A 447 1.38 1.32 15.16
CA PHE A 447 0.98 2.72 15.33
C PHE A 447 -0.06 3.12 14.29
N LEU A 448 -0.94 4.04 14.66
CA LEU A 448 -1.84 4.69 13.70
C LEU A 448 -1.03 5.56 12.73
N PHE A 449 -1.25 5.33 11.45
CA PHE A 449 -0.87 6.22 10.36
C PHE A 449 -2.15 6.81 9.74
N ALA A 450 -2.11 8.10 9.46
CA ALA A 450 -3.20 8.79 8.80
C ALA A 450 -2.68 9.78 7.77
N GLY A 451 -3.31 9.78 6.62
CA GLY A 451 -3.16 10.79 5.58
C GLY A 451 -4.53 11.26 5.12
N GLY A 452 -4.61 12.45 4.52
CA GLY A 452 -5.88 12.94 4.00
C GLY A 452 -5.97 14.43 3.84
N THR A 453 -7.18 14.88 3.60
CA THR A 453 -7.51 16.31 3.53
C THR A 453 -7.46 16.91 4.94
N HIS A 454 -6.82 18.06 5.07
CA HIS A 454 -6.49 18.65 6.40
C HIS A 454 -7.70 19.13 7.20
N ASP A 455 -8.86 19.29 6.59
CA ASP A 455 -10.13 19.58 7.26
C ASP A 455 -10.59 18.43 8.18
N LEU A 456 -10.14 17.19 7.90
CA LEU A 456 -10.42 16.01 8.72
C LEU A 456 -9.36 15.75 9.82
N GLN A 457 -8.29 16.57 9.90
CA GLN A 457 -7.21 16.35 10.86
C GLN A 457 -7.69 16.37 12.32
N HIS A 458 -8.54 17.31 12.69
CA HIS A 458 -9.08 17.36 14.05
C HIS A 458 -9.98 16.17 14.35
N LEU A 459 -10.81 15.74 13.39
CA LEU A 459 -11.67 14.57 13.56
C LEU A 459 -10.86 13.33 13.93
N ILE A 460 -9.84 12.99 13.13
CA ILE A 460 -9.04 11.79 13.40
C ILE A 460 -8.24 11.89 14.70
N ASN A 461 -7.77 13.07 15.07
CA ASN A 461 -7.09 13.28 16.35
C ASN A 461 -8.03 13.13 17.54
N ASP A 462 -9.22 13.69 17.48
CA ASP A 462 -10.23 13.57 18.54
C ASP A 462 -10.62 12.11 18.75
N VAL A 463 -10.93 11.39 17.66
CA VAL A 463 -11.24 9.95 17.72
C VAL A 463 -10.06 9.15 18.28
N ALA A 464 -8.85 9.38 17.78
CA ALA A 464 -7.66 8.65 18.25
C ALA A 464 -7.29 8.97 19.70
N SER A 465 -7.67 10.13 20.22
CA SER A 465 -7.46 10.50 21.64
C SER A 465 -8.40 9.74 22.58
N ASP A 466 -9.61 9.42 22.12
CA ASP A 466 -10.64 8.73 22.91
C ASP A 466 -10.48 7.21 22.86
N ILE A 467 -9.75 6.67 21.87
CA ILE A 467 -9.50 5.22 21.74
C ILE A 467 -8.24 4.84 22.52
N GLN A 468 -8.37 3.86 23.40
CA GLN A 468 -7.24 3.28 24.14
C GLN A 468 -6.50 2.26 23.27
N ASP A 469 -5.19 2.40 23.19
CA ASP A 469 -4.34 1.36 22.62
C ASP A 469 -4.38 0.09 23.49
N PRO A 470 -4.73 -1.08 22.94
CA PRO A 470 -4.94 -2.28 23.75
C PRO A 470 -3.67 -2.83 24.41
N GLU A 471 -2.49 -2.47 23.88
CA GLU A 471 -1.21 -3.00 24.37
C GLU A 471 -0.50 -2.04 25.34
N LYS A 472 -0.62 -0.74 25.13
CA LYS A 472 0.21 0.26 25.83
C LYS A 472 -0.54 1.03 26.91
N HIS A 473 -1.88 0.91 27.00
CA HIS A 473 -2.72 1.60 27.95
C HIS A 473 -2.62 3.14 27.91
N ILE A 474 -2.30 3.68 26.76
CA ILE A 474 -2.34 5.10 26.41
C ILE A 474 -3.28 5.27 25.22
N SER A 475 -3.66 6.51 24.88
CA SER A 475 -4.48 6.70 23.69
C SER A 475 -3.71 6.37 22.40
N VAL A 476 -4.45 5.97 21.37
CA VAL A 476 -3.89 5.72 20.03
C VAL A 476 -3.17 6.98 19.51
N GLN A 477 -3.76 8.16 19.69
CA GLN A 477 -3.12 9.43 19.36
C GLN A 477 -1.80 9.64 20.12
N GLN A 478 -1.79 9.40 21.42
CA GLN A 478 -0.58 9.56 22.24
C GLN A 478 0.53 8.61 21.78
N ARG A 479 0.19 7.37 21.42
CA ARG A 479 1.15 6.39 20.90
C ARG A 479 1.75 6.85 19.57
N ALA A 480 0.92 7.33 18.62
CA ALA A 480 1.36 7.87 17.34
C ALA A 480 2.25 9.13 17.52
N HIS A 481 1.89 10.01 18.44
CA HIS A 481 2.65 11.20 18.76
C HIS A 481 4.06 10.87 19.30
N LEU A 482 4.16 9.89 20.20
CA LEU A 482 5.45 9.40 20.74
C LEU A 482 6.35 8.84 19.63
N LEU A 483 5.80 8.10 18.68
CA LEU A 483 6.55 7.60 17.53
C LEU A 483 7.13 8.76 16.70
N ARG A 484 6.31 9.77 16.40
CA ARG A 484 6.77 10.95 15.65
C ARG A 484 7.90 11.70 16.36
N ILE A 485 7.80 11.86 17.68
CA ILE A 485 8.87 12.45 18.49
C ILE A 485 10.16 11.63 18.37
N ALA A 486 10.05 10.29 18.41
CA ALA A 486 11.20 9.39 18.32
C ALA A 486 11.85 9.43 16.93
N ARG A 487 11.06 9.51 15.86
CA ARG A 487 11.50 9.52 14.46
C ARG A 487 11.85 10.91 13.92
N ALA A 488 11.66 11.99 14.71
CA ALA A 488 11.97 13.35 14.27
C ALA A 488 13.45 13.49 13.86
N PRO A 489 13.75 13.97 12.64
CA PRO A 489 15.09 13.97 12.07
C PRO A 489 16.06 14.92 12.81
N ASN A 490 15.54 15.94 13.47
CA ASN A 490 16.33 16.93 14.17
C ASN A 490 15.65 17.43 15.46
N ALA A 491 16.37 18.25 16.26
CA ALA A 491 15.88 18.75 17.53
C ALA A 491 14.79 19.82 17.39
N GLU A 492 14.79 20.59 16.30
CA GLU A 492 13.81 21.64 16.01
C GLU A 492 12.44 21.02 15.74
N GLU A 493 12.36 20.11 14.79
CA GLU A 493 11.14 19.37 14.47
C GLU A 493 10.60 18.58 15.67
N ARG A 494 11.50 17.94 16.44
CA ARG A 494 11.12 17.27 17.69
C ARG A 494 10.50 18.25 18.69
N GLY A 495 11.01 19.48 18.75
CA GLY A 495 10.49 20.55 19.60
C GLY A 495 9.11 21.03 19.13
N GLU A 496 8.88 21.12 17.83
CA GLU A 496 7.59 21.49 17.24
C GLU A 496 6.53 20.42 17.49
N ILE A 497 6.86 19.15 17.22
CA ILE A 497 5.96 18.02 17.47
C ILE A 497 5.53 17.99 18.94
N ARG A 498 6.45 18.19 19.90
CA ARG A 498 6.12 18.23 21.34
C ARG A 498 5.19 19.35 21.76
N LYS A 499 5.12 20.44 20.98
CA LYS A 499 4.24 21.59 21.27
C LYS A 499 2.87 21.45 20.62
N SER A 500 2.75 20.60 19.62
CA SER A 500 1.48 20.34 18.96
C SER A 500 0.61 19.42 19.81
N ASN A 501 -0.67 19.73 19.91
CA ASN A 501 -1.66 18.84 20.53
C ASN A 501 -2.10 17.75 19.55
N ASP A 502 -2.16 18.07 18.25
CA ASP A 502 -2.57 17.17 17.21
C ASP A 502 -1.38 16.48 16.54
N VAL A 503 -1.55 15.23 16.20
CA VAL A 503 -0.69 14.53 15.25
C VAL A 503 -1.06 15.05 13.85
N ARG A 504 -0.10 15.67 13.18
CA ARG A 504 -0.30 16.14 11.82
C ARG A 504 -0.50 14.93 10.89
N ILE A 505 -1.57 14.92 10.10
CA ILE A 505 -1.77 13.90 9.07
C ILE A 505 -0.92 14.19 7.83
N ASN A 506 -0.60 13.16 7.07
CA ASN A 506 0.17 13.30 5.85
C ASN A 506 -0.75 13.77 4.70
N ALA A 507 -0.19 14.48 3.74
CA ALA A 507 -0.87 14.67 2.47
C ALA A 507 -0.98 13.31 1.75
N LEU A 508 -2.09 13.09 1.07
CA LEU A 508 -2.25 11.96 0.15
C LEU A 508 -2.00 12.44 -1.28
N GLY A 509 -1.53 11.52 -2.11
CA GLY A 509 -1.46 11.66 -3.56
C GLY A 509 -2.37 10.62 -4.20
N ASP A 510 -1.77 9.62 -4.81
CA ASP A 510 -2.41 8.43 -5.33
C ASP A 510 -2.04 7.19 -4.47
N GLY A 511 -2.47 6.00 -4.88
CA GLY A 511 -1.98 4.74 -4.33
C GLY A 511 -3.00 3.94 -3.53
N SER A 512 -4.29 4.34 -3.48
CA SER A 512 -5.42 3.53 -3.05
C SER A 512 -6.75 4.18 -3.43
N ASP A 513 -7.87 3.55 -3.11
CA ASP A 513 -9.23 3.91 -3.53
C ASP A 513 -9.72 5.33 -3.15
N PHE A 514 -9.04 5.99 -2.20
CA PHE A 514 -9.33 7.40 -1.87
C PHE A 514 -9.03 8.36 -3.04
N THR A 515 -8.18 7.94 -3.99
CA THR A 515 -7.68 8.79 -5.08
C THR A 515 -8.82 9.36 -5.92
N ALA A 516 -9.74 8.52 -6.37
CA ALA A 516 -10.86 8.96 -7.18
C ALA A 516 -11.79 9.94 -6.45
N PHE A 517 -12.03 9.71 -5.16
CA PHE A 517 -12.84 10.59 -4.32
C PHE A 517 -12.18 11.95 -4.10
N MET A 518 -10.89 11.95 -3.75
CA MET A 518 -10.16 13.16 -3.40
C MET A 518 -9.75 13.96 -4.62
N ASP A 519 -9.09 13.33 -5.58
CA ASP A 519 -8.43 14.03 -6.70
C ASP A 519 -9.38 14.33 -7.86
N HIS A 520 -10.42 13.50 -8.09
CA HIS A 520 -11.37 13.70 -9.18
C HIS A 520 -12.67 14.33 -8.72
N ALA A 521 -13.26 13.86 -7.62
CA ALA A 521 -14.54 14.36 -7.13
C ALA A 521 -14.40 15.50 -6.09
N GLY A 522 -13.18 15.80 -5.60
CA GLY A 522 -12.93 16.87 -4.61
C GLY A 522 -13.57 16.62 -3.26
N ILE A 523 -13.77 15.36 -2.89
CA ILE A 523 -14.38 14.94 -1.63
C ILE A 523 -13.31 14.84 -0.56
N SER A 524 -13.58 15.36 0.64
CA SER A 524 -12.69 15.19 1.79
C SER A 524 -12.46 13.71 2.07
N ALA A 525 -11.19 13.29 2.12
CA ALA A 525 -10.84 11.88 2.29
C ALA A 525 -9.79 11.66 3.38
N LEU A 526 -9.87 10.50 4.04
CA LEU A 526 -8.85 9.95 4.94
C LEU A 526 -8.42 8.59 4.44
N ASN A 527 -7.12 8.30 4.49
CA ASN A 527 -6.58 6.95 4.50
C ASN A 527 -5.99 6.67 5.87
N ILE A 528 -6.47 5.63 6.55
CA ILE A 528 -6.07 5.26 7.91
C ILE A 528 -5.56 3.82 7.91
N GLY A 529 -4.46 3.58 8.63
CA GLY A 529 -3.89 2.25 8.76
C GLY A 529 -3.06 2.11 10.03
N TYR A 530 -2.72 0.90 10.37
CA TYR A 530 -1.84 0.57 11.50
C TYR A 530 -0.64 -0.22 11.02
N GLY A 531 0.52 -0.02 11.66
CA GLY A 531 1.74 -0.76 11.30
C GLY A 531 2.98 -0.30 12.07
N GLY A 532 4.16 -0.81 11.65
CA GLY A 532 5.47 -0.36 12.11
C GLY A 532 6.01 -1.05 13.36
N GLU A 533 5.43 -2.17 13.80
CA GLU A 533 6.00 -3.04 14.86
C GLU A 533 6.41 -4.44 14.36
N ASN A 534 5.92 -4.88 13.23
CA ASN A 534 6.38 -6.10 12.57
C ASN A 534 6.59 -5.73 11.11
N ASP A 535 7.76 -5.16 10.81
CA ASP A 535 8.09 -4.84 9.43
C ASP A 535 8.25 -6.16 8.65
N ALA A 536 7.39 -6.33 7.67
CA ALA A 536 7.35 -7.44 6.73
C ALA A 536 7.19 -6.83 5.34
N ASN A 537 7.64 -7.52 4.31
CA ASN A 537 7.50 -7.03 2.96
C ASN A 537 7.37 -8.19 1.95
N GLU A 538 6.38 -9.05 2.23
CA GLU A 538 5.92 -10.08 1.28
C GLU A 538 5.03 -9.49 0.18
N TYR A 539 4.78 -8.20 0.23
CA TYR A 539 3.89 -7.39 -0.60
C TYR A 539 3.87 -7.82 -2.07
N HIS A 540 2.68 -8.15 -2.58
CA HIS A 540 2.43 -8.57 -3.97
C HIS A 540 3.17 -9.85 -4.40
N SER A 541 3.52 -10.71 -3.45
CA SER A 541 4.13 -12.02 -3.70
C SER A 541 3.18 -13.16 -3.35
N VAL A 542 3.59 -14.41 -3.60
CA VAL A 542 2.83 -15.59 -3.15
C VAL A 542 2.87 -15.80 -1.63
N TYR A 543 3.60 -14.96 -0.93
CA TYR A 543 3.81 -15.02 0.52
C TYR A 543 2.99 -13.98 1.28
N ASP A 544 2.29 -13.13 0.54
CA ASP A 544 1.37 -12.11 1.06
C ASP A 544 0.06 -12.69 1.55
#